data_77a22275829ed0c10a36b13c9b54181b
#
_entry.id   77a22275829ed0c10a36b13c9b54181b
#
_cell.length_a   1.000
_cell.length_b   1.000
_cell.length_c   1.000
_cell.angle_alpha   90.00
_cell.angle_beta   90.00
_cell.angle_gamma   90.00
#
_symmetry.space_group_name_H-M   'P 1'
#
loop_
_entity.id
_entity.type
_entity.pdbx_description
1 polymer ?
#
loop_
_entity_poly.entity_id
_entity_poly.type
_entity_poly.pdbx_seq_one_letter_code
_entity_poly.pdbx_strand_id
1 'polypeptide(L)'
;DDSSSDDDRELILILGLMPILPEHIYGNGRFLEANLDVPIGSGPYTVHKIDQGKNITYIKDPNYWAQDLSINNGMNNFEKISIDYYLDDNSRFEAFKAGLFDLYQVWDPTRWNNLKSEKKVISGDINLLNISKKTPAGMLGLAMNTRKEKLSNINIRSALSSLFDFEWINKNLYHGLYNRTVGFYDNSYLSSVNTPISSLEASLMGESAVEMYNANYANFKLLNKKNMRDKLQDALRIFQSNGYILENSKLIDAKTQEPFVIEFLISDKRQEKYALNYKKNLEKIGIELIITMVDSTQYQKRKQNFDFDIIEHFWYASLSPGNEQYFYWGSKSADDIGSRNYAGIKDQNIDKMIDNLIASKRKEDFIAAARSLDRLLISGHYI
;
A
#
# COMPACT_ATOMS: atom_id res chain seq x y z
N ASP A 1 -4.09 22.53 25.97
CA ASP A 1 -3.04 23.48 25.55
C ASP A 1 -3.14 23.69 24.02
N ASP A 2 -3.75 24.82 23.65
CA ASP A 2 -4.16 25.16 22.28
C ASP A 2 -3.05 25.70 21.36
N SER A 3 -1.80 25.45 21.64
CA SER A 3 -0.70 26.01 20.85
C SER A 3 -0.28 25.14 19.65
N SER A 4 -0.84 23.93 19.49
CA SER A 4 -0.52 23.02 18.38
C SER A 4 -1.50 23.09 17.21
N SER A 5 -2.65 23.73 17.38
CA SER A 5 -3.75 23.72 16.37
C SER A 5 -3.55 24.70 15.19
N ASP A 6 -2.70 25.73 15.38
CA ASP A 6 -2.50 26.76 14.33
C ASP A 6 -1.62 26.29 13.16
N ASP A 7 -0.91 25.18 13.30
CA ASP A 7 0.02 24.68 12.29
C ASP A 7 -0.46 23.43 11.53
N ASP A 8 -1.61 22.83 11.92
CA ASP A 8 -2.14 21.67 11.20
C ASP A 8 -2.91 22.11 9.95
N ARG A 9 -2.27 21.96 8.79
CA ARG A 9 -2.86 22.22 7.47
C ARG A 9 -4.13 21.42 7.20
N GLU A 10 -4.26 20.26 7.82
CA GLU A 10 -5.36 19.34 7.56
C GLU A 10 -6.58 19.58 8.44
N LEU A 11 -6.48 20.38 9.50
CA LEU A 11 -7.57 20.59 10.45
C LEU A 11 -8.88 20.98 9.75
N ILE A 12 -8.84 21.91 8.79
CA ILE A 12 -10.03 22.36 8.03
C ILE A 12 -10.59 21.20 7.20
N LEU A 13 -9.73 20.37 6.60
CA LEU A 13 -10.16 19.21 5.81
C LEU A 13 -10.77 18.14 6.70
N ILE A 14 -10.16 17.87 7.86
CA ILE A 14 -10.66 16.92 8.85
C ILE A 14 -12.05 17.34 9.33
N LEU A 15 -12.20 18.61 9.73
CA LEU A 15 -13.50 19.15 10.17
C LEU A 15 -14.54 19.12 9.04
N GLY A 16 -14.14 19.45 7.80
CA GLY A 16 -15.03 19.43 6.64
C GLY A 16 -15.45 18.02 6.20
N LEU A 17 -14.68 16.99 6.55
CA LEU A 17 -14.96 15.58 6.24
C LEU A 17 -15.65 14.85 7.41
N MET A 18 -15.77 15.46 8.58
CA MET A 18 -16.46 14.84 9.71
C MET A 18 -17.94 14.61 9.38
N PRO A 19 -18.44 13.37 9.53
CA PRO A 19 -19.85 13.11 9.34
C PRO A 19 -20.65 13.78 10.46
N ILE A 20 -21.56 14.68 10.07
CA ILE A 20 -22.52 15.32 10.99
C ILE A 20 -23.78 14.48 11.00
N LEU A 21 -24.10 13.90 12.14
CA LEU A 21 -25.24 13.00 12.30
C LEU A 21 -26.46 13.75 12.87
N PRO A 22 -27.70 13.42 12.44
CA PRO A 22 -28.90 14.03 12.98
C PRO A 22 -29.17 13.59 14.41
N GLU A 23 -29.17 14.53 15.36
CA GLU A 23 -29.36 14.31 16.79
C GLU A 23 -30.66 13.56 17.11
N HIS A 24 -31.77 13.92 16.41
CA HIS A 24 -33.09 13.31 16.62
C HIS A 24 -33.11 11.80 16.32
N ILE A 25 -32.13 11.29 15.57
CA ILE A 25 -31.96 9.85 15.28
C ILE A 25 -30.94 9.22 16.21
N TYR A 26 -29.79 9.86 16.42
CA TYR A 26 -28.62 9.27 17.05
C TYR A 26 -28.33 9.77 18.47
N GLY A 27 -29.01 10.84 18.93
CA GLY A 27 -28.74 11.50 20.21
C GLY A 27 -28.94 10.63 21.48
N ASN A 28 -29.66 9.51 21.35
CA ASN A 28 -29.95 8.59 22.47
C ASN A 28 -28.99 7.39 22.55
N GLY A 29 -27.78 7.52 22.01
CA GLY A 29 -26.81 6.42 21.97
C GLY A 29 -27.06 5.37 20.89
N ARG A 30 -28.11 5.46 20.12
CA ARG A 30 -28.47 4.51 19.02
C ARG A 30 -27.37 4.36 17.95
N PHE A 31 -26.48 5.34 17.84
CA PHE A 31 -25.33 5.25 16.95
C PHE A 31 -24.41 4.07 17.27
N LEU A 32 -24.34 3.66 18.54
CA LEU A 32 -23.50 2.53 19.00
C LEU A 32 -24.20 1.18 18.83
N GLU A 33 -25.49 1.19 18.46
CA GLU A 33 -26.27 -0.04 18.29
C GLU A 33 -26.18 -0.49 16.82
N ALA A 34 -25.84 -1.76 16.61
CA ALA A 34 -25.94 -2.37 15.28
C ALA A 34 -27.42 -2.56 14.93
N ASN A 35 -27.93 -1.76 13.99
CA ASN A 35 -29.30 -1.85 13.50
C ASN A 35 -29.35 -1.82 11.97
N LEU A 36 -30.52 -2.16 11.41
CA LEU A 36 -30.80 -2.09 9.96
C LEU A 36 -31.68 -0.89 9.60
N ASP A 37 -31.80 0.09 10.51
CA ASP A 37 -32.54 1.30 10.23
C ASP A 37 -31.89 2.05 9.06
N VAL A 38 -32.70 2.54 8.16
CA VAL A 38 -32.23 3.32 7.02
C VAL A 38 -31.66 4.66 7.52
N PRO A 39 -30.36 4.92 7.33
CA PRO A 39 -29.78 6.17 7.78
C PRO A 39 -30.31 7.35 6.94
N ILE A 40 -30.55 8.47 7.58
CA ILE A 40 -30.79 9.75 6.89
C ILE A 40 -29.42 10.33 6.53
N GLY A 41 -29.18 10.52 5.25
CA GLY A 41 -27.98 11.15 4.71
C GLY A 41 -28.28 12.48 4.02
N SER A 42 -27.25 13.25 3.73
CA SER A 42 -27.32 14.49 2.95
C SER A 42 -26.83 14.34 1.50
N GLY A 43 -26.61 13.10 1.07
CA GLY A 43 -26.11 12.78 -0.26
C GLY A 43 -27.19 12.76 -1.35
N PRO A 44 -26.78 12.60 -2.63
CA PRO A 44 -27.70 12.65 -3.77
C PRO A 44 -28.58 11.39 -3.93
N TYR A 45 -28.34 10.38 -3.12
CA TYR A 45 -29.10 9.12 -3.14
C TYR A 45 -29.58 8.75 -1.75
N THR A 46 -30.80 8.21 -1.67
CA THR A 46 -31.37 7.65 -0.46
C THR A 46 -31.51 6.13 -0.58
N VAL A 47 -31.43 5.43 0.54
CA VAL A 47 -31.66 3.99 0.58
C VAL A 47 -33.14 3.73 0.34
N HIS A 48 -33.47 3.02 -0.74
CA HIS A 48 -34.84 2.67 -1.10
C HIS A 48 -35.26 1.31 -0.53
N LYS A 49 -34.36 0.33 -0.59
CA LYS A 49 -34.63 -1.04 -0.14
C LYS A 49 -33.35 -1.71 0.34
N ILE A 50 -33.46 -2.46 1.42
CA ILE A 50 -32.45 -3.38 1.91
C ILE A 50 -33.02 -4.80 1.86
N ASP A 51 -32.35 -5.69 1.12
CA ASP A 51 -32.56 -7.14 1.18
C ASP A 51 -31.33 -7.76 1.86
N GLN A 52 -31.46 -8.04 3.15
CA GLN A 52 -30.34 -8.38 4.03
C GLN A 52 -29.48 -9.52 3.48
N GLY A 53 -28.18 -9.29 3.37
CA GLY A 53 -27.20 -10.24 2.84
C GLY A 53 -27.25 -10.46 1.33
N LYS A 54 -28.13 -9.77 0.60
CA LYS A 54 -28.31 -9.95 -0.85
C LYS A 54 -28.13 -8.66 -1.63
N ASN A 55 -28.87 -7.59 -1.28
CA ASN A 55 -28.92 -6.39 -2.08
C ASN A 55 -29.25 -5.15 -1.26
N ILE A 56 -28.66 -4.00 -1.67
CA ILE A 56 -29.10 -2.67 -1.27
C ILE A 56 -29.42 -1.86 -2.53
N THR A 57 -30.59 -1.25 -2.55
CA THR A 57 -31.02 -0.38 -3.65
C THR A 57 -31.10 1.06 -3.18
N TYR A 58 -30.48 1.94 -3.93
CA TYR A 58 -30.51 3.39 -3.76
C TYR A 58 -31.34 4.03 -4.88
N ILE A 59 -32.08 5.09 -4.55
CA ILE A 59 -32.74 5.95 -5.54
C ILE A 59 -32.23 7.38 -5.41
N LYS A 60 -32.19 8.08 -6.52
CA LYS A 60 -31.82 9.48 -6.58
C LYS A 60 -32.83 10.32 -5.78
N ASP A 61 -32.32 11.22 -4.94
CA ASP A 61 -33.14 12.17 -4.22
C ASP A 61 -33.49 13.36 -5.13
N PRO A 62 -34.76 13.54 -5.51
CA PRO A 62 -35.16 14.65 -6.34
C PRO A 62 -35.04 16.03 -5.64
N ASN A 63 -34.92 16.04 -4.32
CA ASN A 63 -34.75 17.23 -3.50
C ASN A 63 -33.30 17.42 -3.01
N TYR A 64 -32.35 16.79 -3.66
CA TYR A 64 -30.95 16.92 -3.25
C TYR A 64 -30.47 18.36 -3.23
N TRP A 65 -30.13 18.87 -2.04
CA TRP A 65 -29.81 20.27 -1.77
C TRP A 65 -28.66 20.84 -2.64
N ALA A 66 -27.74 20.01 -3.08
CA ALA A 66 -26.56 20.42 -3.83
C ALA A 66 -26.69 20.12 -5.34
N GLN A 67 -27.88 19.80 -5.85
CA GLN A 67 -28.07 19.40 -7.24
C GLN A 67 -27.57 20.46 -8.22
N ASP A 68 -27.79 21.72 -7.93
CA ASP A 68 -27.48 22.85 -8.81
C ASP A 68 -26.09 23.47 -8.55
N LEU A 69 -25.32 22.89 -7.63
CA LEU A 69 -23.96 23.34 -7.40
C LEU A 69 -23.04 22.92 -8.58
N SER A 70 -22.20 23.84 -9.02
CA SER A 70 -21.30 23.61 -10.16
C SER A 70 -20.38 22.39 -10.01
N ILE A 71 -20.02 22.04 -8.78
CA ILE A 71 -19.21 20.86 -8.47
C ILE A 71 -19.91 19.54 -8.84
N ASN A 72 -21.25 19.53 -8.89
CA ASN A 72 -22.06 18.37 -9.21
C ASN A 72 -22.48 18.28 -10.69
N ASN A 73 -22.01 19.22 -11.53
CA ASN A 73 -22.30 19.17 -12.96
C ASN A 73 -21.78 17.88 -13.60
N GLY A 74 -22.69 17.14 -14.26
CA GLY A 74 -22.36 15.86 -14.89
C GLY A 74 -22.20 14.68 -13.92
N MET A 75 -22.52 14.85 -12.63
CA MET A 75 -22.54 13.80 -11.62
C MET A 75 -23.94 13.28 -11.35
N ASN A 76 -24.05 12.17 -10.62
CA ASN A 76 -25.31 11.61 -10.13
C ASN A 76 -26.34 11.33 -11.26
N ASN A 77 -25.90 10.73 -12.36
CA ASN A 77 -26.69 10.55 -13.57
C ASN A 77 -27.67 9.37 -13.52
N PHE A 78 -27.54 8.45 -12.56
CA PHE A 78 -28.39 7.28 -12.46
C PHE A 78 -29.60 7.57 -11.56
N GLU A 79 -30.80 7.15 -11.98
CA GLU A 79 -32.02 7.25 -11.15
C GLU A 79 -31.99 6.21 -10.03
N LYS A 80 -31.38 5.06 -10.29
CA LYS A 80 -31.34 3.94 -9.36
C LYS A 80 -29.97 3.26 -9.41
N ILE A 81 -29.41 2.95 -8.23
CA ILE A 81 -28.17 2.17 -8.06
C ILE A 81 -28.49 0.95 -7.22
N SER A 82 -28.18 -0.24 -7.72
CA SER A 82 -28.33 -1.51 -7.01
C SER A 82 -26.95 -2.09 -6.71
N ILE A 83 -26.70 -2.48 -5.46
CA ILE A 83 -25.48 -3.12 -5.03
C ILE A 83 -25.80 -4.52 -4.58
N ASP A 84 -25.37 -5.53 -5.38
CA ASP A 84 -25.59 -6.93 -5.10
C ASP A 84 -24.37 -7.54 -4.40
N TYR A 85 -24.61 -8.32 -3.35
CA TYR A 85 -23.58 -9.00 -2.57
C TYR A 85 -23.47 -10.45 -3.02
N TYR A 86 -22.23 -10.88 -3.20
CA TYR A 86 -21.88 -12.26 -3.56
C TYR A 86 -20.96 -12.88 -2.50
N LEU A 87 -21.09 -14.18 -2.27
CA LEU A 87 -20.30 -14.89 -1.26
C LEU A 87 -18.80 -14.87 -1.59
N ASP A 88 -18.47 -14.95 -2.86
CA ASP A 88 -17.09 -14.98 -3.35
C ASP A 88 -16.95 -14.29 -4.71
N ASP A 89 -15.70 -13.99 -5.07
CA ASP A 89 -15.38 -13.25 -6.29
C ASP A 89 -15.63 -14.05 -7.58
N ASN A 90 -15.58 -15.39 -7.53
CA ASN A 90 -15.86 -16.21 -8.72
C ASN A 90 -17.37 -16.19 -9.00
N SER A 91 -18.21 -16.37 -8.00
CA SER A 91 -19.67 -16.27 -8.12
C SER A 91 -20.08 -14.90 -8.66
N ARG A 92 -19.47 -13.83 -8.15
CA ARG A 92 -19.69 -12.47 -8.66
C ARG A 92 -19.27 -12.31 -10.10
N PHE A 93 -18.14 -12.87 -10.49
CA PHE A 93 -17.66 -12.79 -11.87
C PHE A 93 -18.54 -13.54 -12.86
N GLU A 94 -19.01 -14.74 -12.50
CA GLU A 94 -19.96 -15.50 -13.35
C GLU A 94 -21.30 -14.77 -13.47
N ALA A 95 -21.81 -14.15 -12.39
CA ALA A 95 -23.00 -13.31 -12.42
C ALA A 95 -22.85 -12.11 -13.36
N PHE A 96 -21.69 -11.44 -13.36
CA PHE A 96 -21.38 -10.38 -14.31
C PHE A 96 -21.40 -10.88 -15.75
N LYS A 97 -20.75 -12.00 -16.05
CA LYS A 97 -20.77 -12.61 -17.37
C LYS A 97 -22.18 -13.02 -17.79
N ALA A 98 -23.02 -13.40 -16.84
CA ALA A 98 -24.45 -13.68 -17.11
C ALA A 98 -25.27 -12.41 -17.40
N GLY A 99 -24.74 -11.20 -17.10
CA GLY A 99 -25.44 -9.94 -17.31
C GLY A 99 -26.38 -9.59 -16.17
N LEU A 100 -26.10 -10.08 -14.95
CA LEU A 100 -26.96 -9.80 -13.78
C LEU A 100 -26.71 -8.42 -13.21
N PHE A 101 -25.57 -7.79 -13.52
CA PHE A 101 -25.26 -6.39 -13.18
C PHE A 101 -24.31 -5.79 -14.23
N ASP A 102 -24.22 -4.45 -14.24
CA ASP A 102 -23.69 -3.69 -15.39
C ASP A 102 -22.22 -3.33 -15.26
N LEU A 103 -21.66 -3.23 -14.04
CA LEU A 103 -20.29 -2.76 -13.78
C LEU A 103 -19.51 -3.73 -12.90
N TYR A 104 -18.38 -4.22 -13.40
CA TYR A 104 -17.47 -5.07 -12.64
C TYR A 104 -16.05 -4.55 -12.70
N GLN A 105 -15.46 -4.27 -11.53
CA GLN A 105 -14.06 -3.85 -11.42
C GLN A 105 -13.16 -5.06 -11.28
N VAL A 106 -12.27 -5.26 -12.26
CA VAL A 106 -11.32 -6.37 -12.29
C VAL A 106 -9.99 -5.96 -11.67
N TRP A 107 -9.64 -6.61 -10.56
CA TRP A 107 -8.35 -6.41 -9.88
C TRP A 107 -7.33 -7.52 -10.19
N ASP A 108 -7.81 -8.69 -10.63
CA ASP A 108 -6.98 -9.84 -10.94
C ASP A 108 -6.46 -9.75 -12.37
N PRO A 109 -5.13 -9.68 -12.60
CA PRO A 109 -4.55 -9.53 -13.93
C PRO A 109 -4.77 -10.76 -14.82
N THR A 110 -4.84 -11.96 -14.24
CA THR A 110 -5.13 -13.19 -14.98
C THR A 110 -6.57 -13.17 -15.51
N ARG A 111 -7.51 -12.76 -14.65
CA ARG A 111 -8.91 -12.60 -15.03
C ARG A 111 -9.07 -11.52 -16.12
N TRP A 112 -8.41 -10.37 -15.97
CA TRP A 112 -8.40 -9.33 -16.99
C TRP A 112 -7.87 -9.83 -18.34
N ASN A 113 -6.79 -10.57 -18.31
CA ASN A 113 -6.20 -11.12 -19.53
C ASN A 113 -7.14 -12.15 -20.20
N ASN A 114 -7.77 -13.02 -19.41
CA ASN A 114 -8.69 -14.04 -19.92
C ASN A 114 -9.99 -13.44 -20.49
N LEU A 115 -10.47 -12.33 -19.92
CA LEU A 115 -11.65 -11.61 -20.43
C LEU A 115 -11.51 -11.19 -21.90
N LYS A 116 -10.31 -10.89 -22.38
CA LYS A 116 -10.08 -10.49 -23.78
C LYS A 116 -10.52 -11.57 -24.81
N SER A 117 -10.56 -12.83 -24.40
CA SER A 117 -10.99 -13.96 -25.23
C SER A 117 -12.42 -14.44 -24.95
N GLU A 118 -13.13 -13.79 -24.01
CA GLU A 118 -14.52 -14.13 -23.72
C GLU A 118 -15.46 -13.75 -24.88
N LYS A 119 -16.41 -14.64 -25.17
CA LYS A 119 -17.35 -14.46 -26.31
C LYS A 119 -18.11 -13.14 -26.22
N LYS A 120 -18.59 -12.77 -25.03
CA LYS A 120 -19.33 -11.52 -24.80
C LYS A 120 -18.48 -10.25 -24.96
N VAL A 121 -17.17 -10.35 -24.77
CA VAL A 121 -16.25 -9.24 -25.06
C VAL A 121 -16.02 -9.14 -26.57
N ILE A 122 -15.85 -10.28 -27.24
CA ILE A 122 -15.66 -10.33 -28.71
C ILE A 122 -16.91 -9.85 -29.43
N SER A 123 -18.13 -10.19 -28.95
CA SER A 123 -19.41 -9.72 -29.53
C SER A 123 -19.73 -8.25 -29.21
N GLY A 124 -19.03 -7.63 -28.27
CA GLY A 124 -19.30 -6.25 -27.84
C GLY A 124 -20.38 -6.12 -26.74
N ASP A 125 -20.91 -7.22 -26.22
CA ASP A 125 -21.87 -7.21 -25.11
C ASP A 125 -21.20 -6.78 -23.79
N ILE A 126 -19.88 -7.00 -23.66
CA ILE A 126 -19.06 -6.53 -22.56
C ILE A 126 -17.93 -5.65 -23.10
N ASN A 127 -17.85 -4.43 -22.60
CA ASN A 127 -16.78 -3.49 -22.94
C ASN A 127 -15.68 -3.49 -21.87
N LEU A 128 -14.42 -3.67 -22.28
CA LEU A 128 -13.27 -3.57 -21.41
C LEU A 128 -12.75 -2.13 -21.40
N LEU A 129 -12.79 -1.49 -20.24
CA LEU A 129 -12.30 -0.13 -20.06
C LEU A 129 -11.04 -0.16 -19.19
N ASN A 130 -9.95 0.38 -19.72
CA ASN A 130 -8.73 0.65 -18.92
C ASN A 130 -8.67 2.13 -18.61
N ILE A 131 -8.94 2.50 -17.35
CA ILE A 131 -8.99 3.89 -16.89
C ILE A 131 -7.68 4.21 -16.18
N SER A 132 -6.88 5.06 -16.80
CA SER A 132 -5.64 5.56 -16.20
C SER A 132 -5.94 6.50 -15.04
N LYS A 133 -5.43 6.19 -13.87
CA LYS A 133 -5.51 7.07 -12.70
C LYS A 133 -4.41 8.13 -12.75
N LYS A 134 -4.74 9.36 -12.32
CA LYS A 134 -3.77 10.47 -12.17
C LYS A 134 -3.48 10.76 -10.69
N THR A 135 -3.79 9.81 -9.82
CA THR A 135 -3.52 9.87 -8.39
C THR A 135 -2.27 9.03 -8.07
N PRO A 136 -1.61 9.25 -6.95
CA PRO A 136 -0.49 8.41 -6.53
C PRO A 136 -0.85 6.93 -6.57
N ALA A 137 0.09 6.10 -7.00
CA ALA A 137 -0.13 4.66 -7.11
C ALA A 137 -0.26 3.98 -5.74
N GLY A 138 0.34 4.56 -4.71
CA GLY A 138 0.56 3.90 -3.42
C GLY A 138 1.70 2.87 -3.50
N MET A 139 2.00 2.24 -2.39
CA MET A 139 3.05 1.22 -2.31
C MET A 139 2.46 -0.13 -1.91
N LEU A 140 2.47 -1.08 -2.84
CA LEU A 140 2.29 -2.50 -2.53
C LEU A 140 3.65 -3.16 -2.44
N GLY A 141 4.01 -3.68 -1.28
CA GLY A 141 5.32 -4.27 -1.11
C GLY A 141 5.43 -5.22 0.08
N LEU A 142 6.61 -5.79 0.22
CA LEU A 142 6.96 -6.72 1.29
C LEU A 142 7.61 -5.95 2.43
N ALA A 143 6.85 -5.60 3.47
CA ALA A 143 7.38 -4.95 4.66
C ALA A 143 8.34 -5.88 5.41
N MET A 144 9.57 -5.45 5.58
CA MET A 144 10.59 -6.13 6.38
C MET A 144 10.61 -5.55 7.80
N ASN A 145 10.30 -6.37 8.79
CA ASN A 145 10.16 -5.94 10.18
C ASN A 145 11.52 -5.68 10.84
N THR A 146 11.94 -4.42 10.91
CA THR A 146 13.23 -4.01 11.49
C THR A 146 13.35 -4.20 13.01
N ARG A 147 12.24 -4.54 13.70
CA ARG A 147 12.25 -4.94 15.12
C ARG A 147 12.97 -6.28 15.31
N LYS A 148 13.03 -7.09 14.24
CA LYS A 148 13.80 -8.35 14.20
C LYS A 148 15.27 -8.02 13.92
N GLU A 149 16.18 -8.39 14.82
CA GLU A 149 17.62 -8.06 14.74
C GLU A 149 18.22 -8.41 13.37
N LYS A 150 17.92 -9.57 12.83
CA LYS A 150 18.37 -10.02 11.50
C LYS A 150 17.91 -9.12 10.33
N LEU A 151 16.86 -8.29 10.51
CA LEU A 151 16.34 -7.35 9.54
C LEU A 151 16.62 -5.88 9.90
N SER A 152 17.31 -5.61 11.01
CA SER A 152 17.65 -4.25 11.45
C SER A 152 18.67 -3.58 10.52
N ASN A 153 19.60 -4.36 9.95
CA ASN A 153 20.67 -3.87 9.09
C ASN A 153 20.15 -3.54 7.68
N ILE A 154 20.33 -2.29 7.26
CA ILE A 154 19.90 -1.79 5.95
C ILE A 154 20.54 -2.54 4.77
N ASN A 155 21.81 -2.95 4.89
CA ASN A 155 22.50 -3.68 3.82
C ASN A 155 21.86 -5.06 3.60
N ILE A 156 21.48 -5.73 4.69
CA ILE A 156 20.76 -7.01 4.63
C ILE A 156 19.40 -6.83 3.94
N ARG A 157 18.65 -5.78 4.31
CA ARG A 157 17.35 -5.50 3.65
C ARG A 157 17.52 -5.17 2.16
N SER A 158 18.54 -4.40 1.80
CA SER A 158 18.87 -4.11 0.40
C SER A 158 19.18 -5.38 -0.39
N ALA A 159 19.98 -6.29 0.17
CA ALA A 159 20.27 -7.58 -0.44
C ALA A 159 19.01 -8.42 -0.63
N LEU A 160 18.17 -8.56 0.40
CA LEU A 160 16.90 -9.28 0.34
C LEU A 160 15.96 -8.68 -0.72
N SER A 161 15.78 -7.36 -0.73
CA SER A 161 14.92 -6.66 -1.71
C SER A 161 15.40 -6.90 -3.16
N SER A 162 16.71 -6.98 -3.40
CA SER A 162 17.28 -7.22 -4.72
C SER A 162 16.96 -8.61 -5.30
N LEU A 163 16.71 -9.59 -4.43
CA LEU A 163 16.45 -10.99 -4.80
C LEU A 163 14.96 -11.25 -5.10
N PHE A 164 14.08 -10.27 -4.84
CA PHE A 164 12.69 -10.33 -5.27
C PHE A 164 12.59 -10.03 -6.77
N ASP A 165 12.35 -11.08 -7.57
CA ASP A 165 12.36 -11.00 -9.04
C ASP A 165 11.02 -10.51 -9.58
N PHE A 166 10.76 -9.20 -9.43
CA PHE A 166 9.54 -8.58 -9.92
C PHE A 166 9.31 -8.81 -11.42
N GLU A 167 10.36 -8.73 -12.23
CA GLU A 167 10.23 -8.85 -13.68
C GLU A 167 9.76 -10.26 -14.08
N TRP A 168 10.32 -11.28 -13.47
CA TRP A 168 9.88 -12.65 -13.69
C TRP A 168 8.43 -12.86 -13.20
N ILE A 169 8.11 -12.37 -12.00
CA ILE A 169 6.78 -12.47 -11.40
C ILE A 169 5.76 -11.76 -12.29
N ASN A 170 6.04 -10.52 -12.69
CA ASN A 170 5.16 -9.73 -13.54
C ASN A 170 4.90 -10.43 -14.88
N LYS A 171 5.97 -10.89 -15.54
CA LYS A 171 5.86 -11.57 -16.83
C LYS A 171 5.09 -12.90 -16.75
N ASN A 172 5.37 -13.72 -15.73
CA ASN A 172 4.90 -15.12 -15.70
C ASN A 172 3.61 -15.30 -14.87
N LEU A 173 3.37 -14.44 -13.85
CA LEU A 173 2.18 -14.54 -13.01
C LEU A 173 1.15 -13.46 -13.33
N TYR A 174 1.58 -12.29 -13.81
CA TYR A 174 0.71 -11.13 -13.99
C TYR A 174 0.65 -10.62 -15.44
N HIS A 175 1.11 -11.43 -16.40
CA HIS A 175 1.01 -11.16 -17.85
C HIS A 175 1.63 -9.83 -18.30
N GLY A 176 2.61 -9.30 -17.55
CA GLY A 176 3.24 -8.01 -17.82
C GLY A 176 2.35 -6.80 -17.56
N LEU A 177 1.27 -6.94 -16.79
CA LEU A 177 0.26 -5.90 -16.59
C LEU A 177 0.61 -4.90 -15.47
N TYR A 178 1.63 -5.19 -14.68
CA TYR A 178 2.08 -4.31 -13.59
C TYR A 178 3.35 -3.55 -13.94
N ASN A 179 3.51 -2.41 -13.28
CA ASN A 179 4.78 -1.68 -13.23
C ASN A 179 5.35 -1.79 -11.81
N ARG A 180 6.67 -1.92 -11.69
CA ARG A 180 7.32 -1.89 -10.38
C ARG A 180 7.18 -0.50 -9.79
N THR A 181 6.55 -0.41 -8.64
CA THR A 181 6.54 0.81 -7.82
C THR A 181 7.89 0.96 -7.13
N VAL A 182 8.46 2.14 -7.16
CA VAL A 182 9.76 2.47 -6.56
C VAL A 182 9.60 3.46 -5.41
N GLY A 183 8.78 4.49 -5.62
CA GLY A 183 8.46 5.50 -4.63
C GLY A 183 7.04 5.34 -4.08
N PHE A 184 6.82 5.91 -2.91
CA PHE A 184 5.52 5.83 -2.22
C PHE A 184 4.47 6.75 -2.85
N TYR A 185 4.91 7.73 -3.65
CA TYR A 185 4.05 8.70 -4.35
C TYR A 185 4.15 8.59 -5.88
N ASP A 186 4.59 7.44 -6.40
CA ASP A 186 4.68 7.22 -7.85
C ASP A 186 3.38 7.55 -8.57
N ASN A 187 3.48 7.93 -9.85
CA ASN A 187 2.37 8.44 -10.66
C ASN A 187 1.80 9.79 -10.20
N SER A 188 2.57 10.59 -9.47
CA SER A 188 2.16 11.92 -9.04
C SER A 188 3.31 12.93 -9.05
N TYR A 189 2.98 14.21 -8.90
CA TYR A 189 3.98 15.28 -8.77
C TYR A 189 4.72 15.24 -7.41
N LEU A 190 4.27 14.43 -6.46
CA LEU A 190 4.94 14.20 -5.18
C LEU A 190 6.02 13.12 -5.25
N SER A 191 6.10 12.34 -6.34
CA SER A 191 7.15 11.33 -6.48
C SER A 191 8.53 11.96 -6.54
N SER A 192 9.47 11.36 -5.82
CA SER A 192 10.90 11.70 -5.87
C SER A 192 11.64 10.92 -6.95
N VAL A 193 11.03 9.88 -7.49
CA VAL A 193 11.65 8.95 -8.43
C VAL A 193 12.00 9.65 -9.76
N ASN A 194 13.25 9.50 -10.20
CA ASN A 194 13.80 10.16 -11.38
C ASN A 194 13.74 11.71 -11.37
N THR A 195 13.50 12.31 -10.20
CA THR A 195 13.50 13.77 -10.02
C THR A 195 14.81 14.18 -9.32
N PRO A 196 15.56 15.15 -9.81
CA PRO A 196 16.72 15.69 -9.10
C PRO A 196 16.33 16.25 -7.73
N ILE A 197 17.24 16.14 -6.76
CA ILE A 197 17.06 16.76 -5.45
C ILE A 197 17.11 18.28 -5.64
N SER A 198 16.08 19.00 -5.24
CA SER A 198 16.06 20.45 -5.21
C SER A 198 16.88 21.00 -4.04
N SER A 199 17.27 22.29 -4.10
CA SER A 199 17.97 22.96 -2.99
C SER A 199 17.13 22.95 -1.70
N LEU A 200 15.81 23.05 -1.82
CA LEU A 200 14.90 23.00 -0.69
C LEU A 200 14.84 21.59 -0.07
N GLU A 201 14.72 20.54 -0.89
CA GLU A 201 14.80 19.15 -0.41
C GLU A 201 16.13 18.87 0.29
N ALA A 202 17.26 19.30 -0.30
CA ALA A 202 18.58 19.14 0.30
C ALA A 202 18.70 19.85 1.66
N SER A 203 18.15 21.07 1.78
CA SER A 203 18.12 21.81 3.04
C SER A 203 17.27 21.12 4.11
N LEU A 204 16.13 20.54 3.75
CA LEU A 204 15.24 19.81 4.66
C LEU A 204 15.90 18.51 5.16
N MET A 205 16.47 17.72 4.26
CA MET A 205 17.10 16.43 4.55
C MET A 205 18.41 16.57 5.33
N GLY A 206 19.21 17.59 4.96
CA GLY A 206 20.59 17.73 5.43
C GLY A 206 21.58 16.88 4.61
N GLU A 207 22.85 17.28 4.64
CA GLU A 207 23.92 16.72 3.80
C GLU A 207 24.08 15.20 3.93
N SER A 208 24.15 14.69 5.17
CA SER A 208 24.34 13.26 5.43
C SER A 208 23.18 12.41 4.89
N ALA A 209 21.93 12.86 5.02
CA ALA A 209 20.77 12.12 4.49
C ALA A 209 20.73 12.17 2.96
N VAL A 210 21.16 13.28 2.35
CA VAL A 210 21.29 13.39 0.89
C VAL A 210 22.36 12.44 0.36
N GLU A 211 23.52 12.36 1.01
CA GLU A 211 24.59 11.44 0.62
C GLU A 211 24.14 9.98 0.75
N MET A 212 23.50 9.61 1.87
CA MET A 212 22.96 8.28 2.10
C MET A 212 21.93 7.91 1.02
N TYR A 213 20.98 8.81 0.72
CA TYR A 213 20.00 8.59 -0.34
C TYR A 213 20.69 8.36 -1.69
N ASN A 214 21.64 9.22 -2.08
CA ASN A 214 22.31 9.10 -3.36
C ASN A 214 23.04 7.77 -3.50
N ALA A 215 23.74 7.32 -2.44
CA ALA A 215 24.43 6.04 -2.44
C ALA A 215 23.45 4.86 -2.55
N ASN A 216 22.41 4.83 -1.75
CA ASN A 216 21.43 3.74 -1.72
C ASN A 216 20.58 3.69 -3.00
N TYR A 217 20.17 4.84 -3.52
CA TYR A 217 19.39 4.92 -4.75
C TYR A 217 20.24 4.56 -6.00
N ALA A 218 21.52 4.93 -6.01
CA ALA A 218 22.45 4.50 -7.05
C ALA A 218 22.62 2.98 -7.05
N ASN A 219 22.81 2.39 -5.87
CA ASN A 219 22.87 0.93 -5.70
C ASN A 219 21.60 0.23 -6.14
N PHE A 220 20.44 0.75 -5.76
CA PHE A 220 19.15 0.23 -6.19
C PHE A 220 18.99 0.23 -7.72
N LYS A 221 19.36 1.33 -8.39
CA LYS A 221 19.34 1.42 -9.86
C LYS A 221 20.30 0.41 -10.52
N LEU A 222 21.49 0.25 -9.96
CA LEU A 222 22.48 -0.71 -10.45
C LEU A 222 21.98 -2.15 -10.31
N LEU A 223 21.46 -2.51 -9.14
CA LEU A 223 20.94 -3.86 -8.87
C LEU A 223 19.77 -4.21 -9.80
N ASN A 224 18.87 -3.25 -10.07
CA ASN A 224 17.75 -3.51 -10.96
C ASN A 224 18.15 -3.76 -12.43
N LYS A 225 19.31 -3.28 -12.86
CA LYS A 225 19.85 -3.55 -14.20
C LYS A 225 20.57 -4.88 -14.33
N LYS A 226 20.91 -5.54 -13.21
CA LYS A 226 21.62 -6.80 -13.18
C LYS A 226 20.70 -7.98 -13.44
N ASN A 227 21.21 -9.02 -14.07
CA ASN A 227 20.52 -10.30 -14.12
C ASN A 227 20.50 -10.97 -12.72
N MET A 228 19.68 -11.99 -12.54
CA MET A 228 19.49 -12.65 -11.24
C MET A 228 20.77 -13.29 -10.71
N ARG A 229 21.64 -13.82 -11.58
CA ARG A 229 22.92 -14.43 -11.18
C ARG A 229 23.82 -13.40 -10.51
N ASP A 230 23.95 -12.22 -11.10
CA ASP A 230 24.78 -11.15 -10.54
C ASP A 230 24.18 -10.61 -9.24
N LYS A 231 22.85 -10.49 -9.15
CA LYS A 231 22.14 -10.11 -7.92
C LYS A 231 22.42 -11.09 -6.77
N LEU A 232 22.41 -12.39 -7.05
CA LEU A 232 22.72 -13.44 -6.07
C LEU A 232 24.15 -13.33 -5.55
N GLN A 233 25.11 -13.07 -6.45
CA GLN A 233 26.51 -12.89 -6.06
C GLN A 233 26.72 -11.64 -5.20
N ASP A 234 26.08 -10.52 -5.57
CA ASP A 234 26.18 -9.29 -4.80
C ASP A 234 25.51 -9.45 -3.43
N ALA A 235 24.31 -10.05 -3.37
CA ALA A 235 23.64 -10.33 -2.11
C ALA A 235 24.51 -11.19 -1.18
N LEU A 236 25.10 -12.25 -1.69
CA LEU A 236 26.00 -13.10 -0.89
C LEU A 236 27.19 -12.31 -0.36
N ARG A 237 27.83 -11.44 -1.18
CA ARG A 237 28.93 -10.57 -0.70
C ARG A 237 28.47 -9.61 0.40
N ILE A 238 27.26 -9.04 0.25
CA ILE A 238 26.69 -8.16 1.27
C ILE A 238 26.47 -8.92 2.58
N PHE A 239 25.89 -10.12 2.54
CA PHE A 239 25.77 -10.96 3.72
C PHE A 239 27.12 -11.29 4.36
N GLN A 240 28.10 -11.67 3.56
CA GLN A 240 29.46 -11.99 4.05
C GLN A 240 30.12 -10.78 4.72
N SER A 241 30.01 -9.58 4.14
CA SER A 241 30.55 -8.34 4.74
C SER A 241 29.82 -7.92 6.01
N ASN A 242 28.63 -8.49 6.28
CA ASN A 242 27.83 -8.24 7.48
C ASN A 242 27.85 -9.42 8.49
N GLY A 243 28.85 -10.29 8.40
CA GLY A 243 29.10 -11.31 9.41
C GLY A 243 28.43 -12.65 9.18
N TYR A 244 27.92 -12.92 7.98
CA TYR A 244 27.37 -14.22 7.62
C TYR A 244 28.35 -15.03 6.77
N ILE A 245 28.31 -16.34 6.88
CA ILE A 245 29.11 -17.27 6.07
C ILE A 245 28.23 -18.33 5.43
N LEU A 246 28.63 -18.79 4.25
CA LEU A 246 27.93 -19.89 3.57
C LEU A 246 28.64 -21.22 3.92
N GLU A 247 27.97 -22.07 4.69
CA GLU A 247 28.47 -23.36 5.10
C GLU A 247 27.40 -24.44 4.85
N ASN A 248 27.81 -25.56 4.26
CA ASN A 248 26.90 -26.67 3.92
C ASN A 248 25.63 -26.23 3.19
N SER A 249 25.77 -25.30 2.26
CA SER A 249 24.66 -24.69 1.50
C SER A 249 23.64 -23.89 2.37
N LYS A 250 24.00 -23.54 3.60
CA LYS A 250 23.22 -22.67 4.49
C LYS A 250 23.97 -21.39 4.78
N LEU A 251 23.27 -20.29 4.75
CA LEU A 251 23.80 -19.01 5.22
C LEU A 251 23.65 -18.95 6.74
N ILE A 252 24.75 -18.87 7.46
CA ILE A 252 24.76 -18.87 8.93
C ILE A 252 25.43 -17.61 9.46
N ASP A 253 25.01 -17.14 10.62
CA ASP A 253 25.71 -16.09 11.35
C ASP A 253 27.06 -16.64 11.85
N ALA A 254 28.16 -15.97 11.54
CA ALA A 254 29.49 -16.44 11.87
C ALA A 254 29.78 -16.50 13.38
N LYS A 255 29.01 -15.71 14.20
CA LYS A 255 29.19 -15.66 15.67
C LYS A 255 28.30 -16.67 16.38
N THR A 256 27.00 -16.71 16.04
CA THR A 256 26.03 -17.57 16.72
C THR A 256 25.95 -18.96 16.13
N GLN A 257 26.45 -19.15 14.91
CA GLN A 257 26.35 -20.40 14.13
C GLN A 257 24.90 -20.78 13.78
N GLU A 258 23.96 -19.84 13.94
CA GLU A 258 22.56 -20.06 13.61
C GLU A 258 22.29 -19.79 12.12
N PRO A 259 21.43 -20.58 11.49
CA PRO A 259 21.05 -20.35 10.09
C PRO A 259 20.20 -19.07 9.95
N PHE A 260 20.39 -18.37 8.83
CA PHE A 260 19.56 -17.22 8.48
C PHE A 260 18.19 -17.69 7.95
N VAL A 261 17.21 -17.64 8.82
CA VAL A 261 15.83 -18.07 8.52
C VAL A 261 14.91 -16.87 8.57
N ILE A 262 14.04 -16.73 7.57
CA ILE A 262 13.04 -15.65 7.49
C ILE A 262 11.65 -16.26 7.39
N GLU A 263 10.69 -15.72 8.13
CA GLU A 263 9.27 -16.05 7.96
C GLU A 263 8.57 -15.04 7.05
N PHE A 264 7.88 -15.53 6.03
CA PHE A 264 6.93 -14.74 5.26
C PHE A 264 5.51 -15.15 5.61
N LEU A 265 4.81 -14.30 6.37
CA LEU A 265 3.44 -14.53 6.80
C LEU A 265 2.47 -14.10 5.69
N ILE A 266 1.61 -15.02 5.25
CA ILE A 266 0.62 -14.81 4.19
C ILE A 266 -0.77 -15.28 4.62
N SER A 267 -1.81 -14.76 3.95
CA SER A 267 -3.22 -15.18 4.19
C SER A 267 -3.97 -15.53 2.90
N ASP A 268 -3.31 -15.40 1.73
CA ASP A 268 -3.93 -15.62 0.43
C ASP A 268 -3.05 -16.50 -0.45
N LYS A 269 -3.65 -17.48 -1.12
CA LYS A 269 -2.97 -18.37 -2.08
C LYS A 269 -2.34 -17.62 -3.26
N ARG A 270 -2.80 -16.42 -3.57
CA ARG A 270 -2.18 -15.58 -4.60
C ARG A 270 -0.79 -15.13 -4.17
N GLN A 271 -0.61 -14.84 -2.88
CA GLN A 271 0.69 -14.46 -2.29
C GLN A 271 1.67 -15.64 -2.33
N GLU A 272 1.19 -16.87 -2.13
CA GLU A 272 2.03 -18.07 -2.15
C GLU A 272 2.82 -18.23 -3.47
N LYS A 273 2.20 -17.89 -4.62
CA LYS A 273 2.84 -18.05 -5.93
C LYS A 273 4.13 -17.26 -6.08
N TYR A 274 4.12 -15.97 -5.70
CA TYR A 274 5.34 -15.17 -5.79
C TYR A 274 6.26 -15.40 -4.59
N ALA A 275 5.72 -15.77 -3.43
CA ALA A 275 6.52 -16.18 -2.27
C ALA A 275 7.40 -17.40 -2.58
N LEU A 276 6.87 -18.39 -3.32
CA LEU A 276 7.63 -19.54 -3.78
C LEU A 276 8.76 -19.17 -4.77
N ASN A 277 8.51 -18.20 -5.66
CA ASN A 277 9.58 -17.68 -6.53
C ASN A 277 10.68 -16.98 -5.71
N TYR A 278 10.29 -16.16 -4.74
CA TYR A 278 11.23 -15.49 -3.86
C TYR A 278 12.02 -16.48 -3.02
N LYS A 279 11.36 -17.47 -2.42
CA LYS A 279 12.00 -18.59 -1.69
C LYS A 279 13.08 -19.26 -2.51
N LYS A 280 12.77 -19.63 -3.76
CA LYS A 280 13.71 -20.27 -4.68
C LYS A 280 14.98 -19.42 -4.94
N ASN A 281 14.84 -18.09 -4.96
CA ASN A 281 16.00 -17.20 -5.13
C ASN A 281 16.83 -17.11 -3.85
N LEU A 282 16.20 -17.04 -2.68
CA LEU A 282 16.86 -16.99 -1.38
C LEU A 282 17.62 -18.28 -1.07
N GLU A 283 17.06 -19.43 -1.38
CA GLU A 283 17.69 -20.74 -1.21
C GLU A 283 19.02 -20.88 -1.98
N LYS A 284 19.17 -20.20 -3.13
CA LYS A 284 20.41 -20.23 -3.92
C LYS A 284 21.62 -19.62 -3.20
N ILE A 285 21.39 -18.79 -2.20
CA ILE A 285 22.45 -18.23 -1.34
C ILE A 285 22.37 -18.74 0.10
N GLY A 286 21.64 -19.83 0.32
CA GLY A 286 21.57 -20.53 1.60
C GLY A 286 20.60 -19.92 2.61
N ILE A 287 19.73 -19.00 2.22
CA ILE A 287 18.70 -18.41 3.08
C ILE A 287 17.46 -19.31 3.06
N GLU A 288 16.96 -19.67 4.22
CA GLU A 288 15.70 -20.40 4.37
C GLU A 288 14.52 -19.41 4.50
N LEU A 289 13.55 -19.47 3.57
CA LEU A 289 12.29 -18.76 3.68
C LEU A 289 11.18 -19.72 4.09
N ILE A 290 10.60 -19.50 5.27
CA ILE A 290 9.41 -20.21 5.75
C ILE A 290 8.18 -19.41 5.32
N ILE A 291 7.33 -20.01 4.49
CA ILE A 291 6.06 -19.41 4.08
C ILE A 291 4.98 -19.94 5.03
N THR A 292 4.45 -19.04 5.88
CA THR A 292 3.43 -19.39 6.87
C THR A 292 2.08 -18.85 6.40
N MET A 293 1.20 -19.76 5.96
CA MET A 293 -0.16 -19.40 5.57
C MET A 293 -1.09 -19.59 6.77
N VAL A 294 -1.84 -18.53 7.09
CA VAL A 294 -2.83 -18.51 8.15
C VAL A 294 -4.17 -17.95 7.64
N ASP A 295 -5.25 -18.17 8.39
CA ASP A 295 -6.54 -17.54 8.08
C ASP A 295 -6.50 -16.02 8.30
N SER A 296 -7.50 -15.30 7.77
CA SER A 296 -7.56 -13.84 7.83
C SER A 296 -7.57 -13.28 9.26
N THR A 297 -8.18 -13.97 10.21
CA THR A 297 -8.27 -13.53 11.60
C THR A 297 -6.92 -13.64 12.29
N GLN A 298 -6.26 -14.78 12.15
CA GLN A 298 -4.88 -14.96 12.64
C GLN A 298 -3.90 -14.01 11.96
N TYR A 299 -4.03 -13.82 10.64
CA TYR A 299 -3.19 -12.87 9.92
C TYR A 299 -3.30 -11.46 10.49
N GLN A 300 -4.52 -10.96 10.69
CA GLN A 300 -4.73 -9.62 11.25
C GLN A 300 -4.19 -9.52 12.68
N LYS A 301 -4.42 -10.54 13.53
CA LYS A 301 -3.89 -10.56 14.89
C LYS A 301 -2.36 -10.51 14.92
N ARG A 302 -1.69 -11.35 14.14
CA ARG A 302 -0.22 -11.39 14.06
C ARG A 302 0.33 -10.08 13.48
N LYS A 303 -0.31 -9.56 12.46
CA LYS A 303 0.04 -8.29 11.83
C LYS A 303 -0.07 -7.10 12.79
N GLN A 304 -1.16 -7.02 13.58
CA GLN A 304 -1.34 -5.96 14.60
C GLN A 304 -0.29 -6.02 15.71
N ASN A 305 0.17 -7.22 16.08
CA ASN A 305 1.19 -7.43 17.10
C ASN A 305 2.62 -7.46 16.54
N PHE A 306 2.82 -7.16 15.26
CA PHE A 306 4.11 -7.20 14.56
C PHE A 306 4.82 -8.57 14.68
N ASP A 307 4.05 -9.64 14.79
CA ASP A 307 4.55 -11.02 14.90
C ASP A 307 4.77 -11.64 13.52
N PHE A 308 5.81 -11.18 12.84
CA PHE A 308 6.26 -11.64 11.51
C PHE A 308 7.66 -11.12 11.24
N ASP A 309 8.35 -11.72 10.27
CA ASP A 309 9.56 -11.14 9.69
C ASP A 309 9.22 -10.31 8.44
N ILE A 310 8.41 -10.88 7.53
CA ILE A 310 7.96 -10.24 6.30
C ILE A 310 6.44 -10.41 6.14
N ILE A 311 5.76 -9.34 5.72
CA ILE A 311 4.36 -9.36 5.28
C ILE A 311 4.20 -8.54 4.01
N GLU A 312 3.18 -8.87 3.18
CA GLU A 312 2.71 -7.96 2.14
C GLU A 312 1.78 -6.91 2.74
N HIS A 313 1.96 -5.66 2.35
CA HIS A 313 1.01 -4.60 2.68
C HIS A 313 0.90 -3.56 1.57
N PHE A 314 -0.28 -2.94 1.47
CA PHE A 314 -0.53 -1.82 0.60
C PHE A 314 -0.73 -0.55 1.42
N TRP A 315 0.16 0.42 1.25
CA TRP A 315 0.00 1.76 1.79
C TRP A 315 -0.65 2.67 0.76
N TYR A 316 -1.80 3.20 1.12
CA TYR A 316 -2.47 4.19 0.29
C TYR A 316 -1.66 5.49 0.26
N ALA A 317 -1.66 6.15 -0.88
CA ALA A 317 -1.09 7.48 -1.03
C ALA A 317 -2.12 8.42 -1.65
N SER A 318 -2.12 9.66 -1.20
CA SER A 318 -2.97 10.72 -1.70
C SER A 318 -2.14 11.85 -2.30
N LEU A 319 -2.79 12.83 -2.93
CA LEU A 319 -2.14 14.10 -3.34
C LEU A 319 -2.02 15.08 -2.17
N SER A 320 -2.54 14.73 -1.00
CA SER A 320 -2.44 15.50 0.24
C SER A 320 -2.08 14.55 1.39
N PRO A 321 -0.86 13.97 1.40
CA PRO A 321 -0.40 13.24 2.57
C PRO A 321 -0.33 14.15 3.80
N GLY A 322 -0.69 13.59 4.98
CA GLY A 322 -0.80 14.35 6.20
C GLY A 322 -0.54 13.51 7.46
N ASN A 323 -1.41 13.65 8.48
CA ASN A 323 -1.25 13.03 9.79
C ASN A 323 -1.15 11.49 9.76
N GLU A 324 -1.72 10.83 8.73
CA GLU A 324 -1.58 9.39 8.56
C GLU A 324 -0.13 8.94 8.37
N GLN A 325 0.77 9.84 7.96
CA GLN A 325 2.18 9.52 7.78
C GLN A 325 2.86 9.17 9.11
N TYR A 326 2.46 9.80 10.23
CA TYR A 326 2.93 9.37 11.56
C TYR A 326 2.55 7.94 11.87
N PHE A 327 1.32 7.56 11.51
CA PHE A 327 0.80 6.22 11.74
C PHE A 327 1.47 5.16 10.86
N TYR A 328 1.95 5.56 9.67
CA TYR A 328 2.64 4.67 8.74
C TYR A 328 4.14 4.55 9.00
N TRP A 329 4.80 5.67 9.34
CA TRP A 329 6.26 5.77 9.30
C TRP A 329 6.88 6.40 10.56
N GLY A 330 6.10 7.04 11.41
CA GLY A 330 6.61 7.77 12.59
C GLY A 330 7.23 6.85 13.63
N SER A 331 8.33 7.28 14.24
CA SER A 331 9.06 6.49 15.23
C SER A 331 8.21 6.10 16.44
N LYS A 332 7.30 6.96 16.89
CA LYS A 332 6.38 6.66 18.00
C LYS A 332 5.44 5.51 17.68
N SER A 333 4.95 5.45 16.46
CA SER A 333 4.03 4.39 16.02
C SER A 333 4.72 3.04 15.80
N ALA A 334 6.05 3.01 15.84
CA ALA A 334 6.79 1.76 15.63
C ALA A 334 6.46 0.68 16.67
N ASP A 335 6.19 1.10 17.92
CA ASP A 335 5.87 0.16 19.02
C ASP A 335 4.37 0.14 19.37
N ASP A 336 3.56 0.99 18.74
CA ASP A 336 2.13 1.06 19.00
C ASP A 336 1.39 -0.11 18.33
N ILE A 337 0.86 -1.02 19.16
CA ILE A 337 0.07 -2.15 18.70
C ILE A 337 -1.10 -1.67 17.83
N GLY A 338 -1.22 -2.24 16.64
CA GLY A 338 -2.27 -1.86 15.69
C GLY A 338 -1.92 -0.70 14.79
N SER A 339 -0.78 -0.04 14.96
CA SER A 339 -0.29 0.94 13.99
C SER A 339 -0.01 0.29 12.63
N ARG A 340 0.20 1.10 11.61
CA ARG A 340 0.58 0.63 10.27
C ARG A 340 2.06 0.81 9.96
N ASN A 341 2.87 1.13 10.96
CA ASN A 341 4.33 1.11 10.84
C ASN A 341 4.84 -0.35 10.89
N TYR A 342 4.43 -1.13 9.90
CA TYR A 342 4.73 -2.57 9.85
C TYR A 342 6.22 -2.86 9.73
N ALA A 343 6.96 -1.97 9.08
CA ALA A 343 8.40 -2.11 8.97
C ALA A 343 9.15 -1.80 10.28
N GLY A 344 8.52 -1.16 11.27
CA GLY A 344 9.17 -0.79 12.53
C GLY A 344 10.16 0.35 12.39
N ILE A 345 9.84 1.31 11.53
CA ILE A 345 10.71 2.45 11.25
C ILE A 345 10.86 3.32 12.50
N LYS A 346 12.11 3.59 12.87
CA LYS A 346 12.51 4.54 13.92
C LYS A 346 13.66 5.38 13.37
N ASP A 347 13.31 6.48 12.69
CA ASP A 347 14.27 7.37 12.04
C ASP A 347 13.86 8.83 12.26
N GLN A 348 14.69 9.58 12.97
CA GLN A 348 14.45 10.99 13.30
C GLN A 348 14.36 11.88 12.04
N ASN A 349 15.05 11.52 10.94
CA ASN A 349 14.94 12.27 9.71
C ASN A 349 13.57 12.07 9.07
N ILE A 350 13.01 10.85 9.16
CA ILE A 350 11.64 10.57 8.69
C ILE A 350 10.64 11.33 9.56
N ASP A 351 10.77 11.29 10.89
CA ASP A 351 9.90 12.07 11.80
C ASP A 351 9.92 13.56 11.45
N LYS A 352 11.13 14.13 11.29
CA LYS A 352 11.30 15.54 10.89
C LYS A 352 10.63 15.85 9.54
N MET A 353 10.68 14.93 8.56
CA MET A 353 10.02 15.17 7.27
C MET A 353 8.51 15.10 7.39
N ILE A 354 7.97 14.25 8.25
CA ILE A 354 6.54 14.22 8.57
C ILE A 354 6.10 15.53 9.22
N ASP A 355 6.86 16.03 10.22
CA ASP A 355 6.60 17.33 10.86
C ASP A 355 6.57 18.46 9.82
N ASN A 356 7.59 18.54 8.95
CA ASN A 356 7.67 19.55 7.89
C ASN A 356 6.52 19.44 6.87
N LEU A 357 6.11 18.22 6.55
CA LEU A 357 5.00 17.96 5.63
C LEU A 357 3.69 18.53 6.18
N ILE A 358 3.41 18.28 7.45
CA ILE A 358 2.17 18.71 8.13
C ILE A 358 2.18 20.23 8.35
N ALA A 359 3.30 20.79 8.78
CA ALA A 359 3.44 22.23 9.04
C ALA A 359 3.55 23.08 7.77
N SER A 360 3.64 22.46 6.58
CA SER A 360 3.83 23.18 5.32
C SER A 360 2.62 24.05 4.96
N LYS A 361 2.80 25.37 4.83
CA LYS A 361 1.76 26.33 4.42
C LYS A 361 1.83 26.67 2.92
N ARG A 362 3.01 26.56 2.30
CA ARG A 362 3.20 26.79 0.86
C ARG A 362 3.30 25.47 0.11
N LYS A 363 2.79 25.46 -1.11
CA LYS A 363 2.80 24.28 -1.97
C LYS A 363 4.21 23.73 -2.23
N GLU A 364 5.19 24.63 -2.40
CA GLU A 364 6.57 24.27 -2.68
C GLU A 364 7.22 23.55 -1.49
N ASP A 365 6.96 24.03 -0.26
CA ASP A 365 7.48 23.43 0.97
C ASP A 365 6.86 22.05 1.18
N PHE A 366 5.56 21.94 0.93
CA PHE A 366 4.83 20.68 0.98
C PHE A 366 5.37 19.64 -0.01
N ILE A 367 5.59 20.02 -1.27
CA ILE A 367 6.16 19.12 -2.28
C ILE A 367 7.58 18.69 -1.89
N ALA A 368 8.39 19.63 -1.40
CA ALA A 368 9.75 19.33 -0.98
C ALA A 368 9.78 18.37 0.21
N ALA A 369 8.93 18.58 1.23
CA ALA A 369 8.82 17.69 2.37
C ALA A 369 8.33 16.30 1.97
N ALA A 370 7.29 16.19 1.11
CA ALA A 370 6.77 14.93 0.61
C ALA A 370 7.83 14.14 -0.18
N ARG A 371 8.57 14.80 -1.07
CA ARG A 371 9.65 14.18 -1.84
C ARG A 371 10.84 13.78 -0.96
N SER A 372 11.17 14.58 0.03
CA SER A 372 12.22 14.23 1.00
C SER A 372 11.84 13.01 1.82
N LEU A 373 10.59 12.93 2.29
CA LEU A 373 10.06 11.74 2.95
C LEU A 373 10.14 10.51 2.04
N ASP A 374 9.68 10.63 0.79
CA ASP A 374 9.74 9.56 -0.22
C ASP A 374 11.19 9.04 -0.41
N ARG A 375 12.16 9.95 -0.53
CA ARG A 375 13.58 9.60 -0.66
C ARG A 375 14.12 8.83 0.54
N LEU A 376 13.78 9.26 1.75
CA LEU A 376 14.22 8.60 2.98
C LEU A 376 13.61 7.21 3.10
N LEU A 377 12.33 7.05 2.78
CA LEU A 377 11.66 5.75 2.79
C LEU A 377 12.26 4.79 1.76
N ILE A 378 12.53 5.26 0.54
CA ILE A 378 13.18 4.46 -0.51
C ILE A 378 14.59 4.03 -0.04
N SER A 379 15.37 4.97 0.49
CA SER A 379 16.75 4.70 0.90
C SER A 379 16.88 3.77 2.09
N GLY A 380 15.82 3.62 2.89
CA GLY A 380 15.81 2.75 4.06
C GLY A 380 15.63 1.26 3.74
N HIS A 381 15.25 0.91 2.51
CA HIS A 381 14.97 -0.48 2.11
C HIS A 381 14.04 -1.21 3.07
N TYR A 382 12.97 -0.54 3.50
CA TYR A 382 11.99 -1.11 4.43
C TYR A 382 11.01 -2.06 3.74
N ILE A 383 10.91 -1.91 2.39
CA ILE A 383 9.94 -2.62 1.54
C ILE A 383 10.63 -3.13 0.28
#